data_ae87f5948d5280f54fb3618fc7db1c2e
#
_entry.id   ae87f5948d5280f54fb3618fc7db1c2e
#
_cell.length_a   1.000
_cell.length_b   1.000
_cell.length_c   1.000
_cell.angle_alpha   90.00
_cell.angle_beta   90.00
_cell.angle_gamma   90.00
#
_symmetry.space_group_name_H-M   'P 1'
#
loop_
_entity.id
_entity.type
_entity.pdbx_description
1 polymer ?
#
loop_
_entity_poly.entity_id
_entity_poly.type
_entity_poly.pdbx_seq_one_letter_code
_entity_poly.pdbx_strand_id
1 'polypeptide(L)'
;MASHKAIVNLAVIVGIAAISIAAWAFFNRPMAAPDWPASISGFAYSPFRYGQDPVKDIYPTEEEIRQDLVLLSTQTKRIRTYSVKGTQAEIPRIAGELGMSVTQGIWLSNIEEDNDKEIARAIEVINASRNITLVVVGNESMYRR
;
A
#
# COMPACT_ATOMS: atom_id res chain seq x y z
N MET A 1 24.72 -27.16 -54.44
CA MET A 1 24.97 -27.97 -53.23
C MET A 1 25.57 -27.05 -52.14
N ALA A 2 24.95 -26.98 -50.97
CA ALA A 2 25.49 -26.20 -49.85
C ALA A 2 26.84 -26.75 -49.44
N SER A 3 27.84 -25.90 -49.17
CA SER A 3 29.15 -26.32 -48.68
C SER A 3 29.01 -27.01 -47.32
N HIS A 4 29.80 -28.07 -47.08
CA HIS A 4 29.82 -28.74 -45.76
C HIS A 4 29.98 -27.75 -44.59
N LYS A 5 30.80 -26.72 -44.79
CA LYS A 5 30.96 -25.64 -43.80
C LYS A 5 29.67 -24.85 -43.54
N ALA A 6 28.85 -24.63 -44.55
CA ALA A 6 27.56 -23.93 -44.38
C ALA A 6 26.56 -24.76 -43.57
N ILE A 7 26.55 -26.09 -43.81
CA ILE A 7 25.69 -27.01 -43.05
C ILE A 7 26.13 -27.05 -41.56
N VAL A 8 27.42 -27.13 -41.29
CA VAL A 8 27.97 -27.13 -39.93
C VAL A 8 27.65 -25.81 -39.21
N ASN A 9 27.85 -24.66 -39.87
CA ASN A 9 27.53 -23.37 -39.29
C ASN A 9 26.05 -23.22 -38.97
N LEU A 10 25.17 -23.69 -39.88
CA LEU A 10 23.73 -23.67 -39.65
C LEU A 10 23.35 -24.53 -38.44
N ALA A 11 23.93 -25.75 -38.32
CA ALA A 11 23.69 -26.65 -37.20
C ALA A 11 24.13 -26.03 -35.84
N VAL A 12 25.28 -25.36 -35.83
CA VAL A 12 25.75 -24.63 -34.64
C VAL A 12 24.83 -23.50 -34.24
N ILE A 13 24.39 -22.66 -35.21
CA ILE A 13 23.46 -21.56 -34.95
C ILE A 13 22.12 -22.08 -34.40
N VAL A 14 21.58 -23.13 -35.00
CA VAL A 14 20.33 -23.76 -34.53
C VAL A 14 20.49 -24.34 -33.13
N GLY A 15 21.62 -24.99 -32.86
CA GLY A 15 21.94 -25.53 -31.54
C GLY A 15 22.00 -24.44 -30.45
N ILE A 16 22.71 -23.35 -30.73
CA ILE A 16 22.79 -22.20 -29.82
C ILE A 16 21.41 -21.58 -29.59
N ALA A 17 20.62 -21.36 -30.66
CA ALA A 17 19.28 -20.83 -30.56
C ALA A 17 18.35 -21.72 -29.70
N ALA A 18 18.40 -23.04 -29.92
CA ALA A 18 17.60 -24.00 -29.15
C ALA A 18 17.98 -23.99 -27.67
N ILE A 19 19.28 -23.99 -27.35
CA ILE A 19 19.76 -23.89 -25.94
C ILE A 19 19.33 -22.58 -25.31
N SER A 20 19.47 -21.47 -26.01
CA SER A 20 19.06 -20.14 -25.52
C SER A 20 17.55 -20.08 -25.23
N ILE A 21 16.72 -20.58 -26.16
CA ILE A 21 15.25 -20.62 -25.96
C ILE A 21 14.89 -21.54 -24.79
N ALA A 22 15.51 -22.70 -24.69
CA ALA A 22 15.26 -23.63 -23.58
C ALA A 22 15.65 -23.04 -22.22
N ALA A 23 16.81 -22.38 -22.15
CA ALA A 23 17.25 -21.69 -20.95
C ALA A 23 16.27 -20.55 -20.59
N TRP A 24 15.91 -19.72 -21.57
CA TRP A 24 14.94 -18.65 -21.35
C TRP A 24 13.59 -19.19 -20.86
N ALA A 25 13.04 -20.20 -21.49
CA ALA A 25 11.78 -20.82 -21.10
C ALA A 25 11.83 -21.44 -19.69
N PHE A 26 12.97 -22.01 -19.32
CA PHE A 26 13.18 -22.59 -17.99
C PHE A 26 13.17 -21.50 -16.90
N PHE A 27 13.90 -20.41 -17.11
CA PHE A 27 14.00 -19.33 -16.12
C PHE A 27 12.77 -18.41 -16.10
N ASN A 28 12.00 -18.36 -17.18
CA ASN A 28 10.78 -17.55 -17.29
C ASN A 28 9.48 -18.38 -17.20
N ARG A 29 9.52 -19.46 -16.45
CA ARG A 29 8.29 -20.22 -16.16
C ARG A 29 7.31 -19.34 -15.41
N PRO A 30 6.04 -19.26 -15.83
CA PRO A 30 5.03 -18.56 -15.07
C PRO A 30 4.90 -19.24 -13.69
N MET A 31 5.17 -18.49 -12.63
CA MET A 31 4.83 -18.94 -11.28
C MET A 31 3.34 -18.66 -11.07
N ALA A 32 2.57 -19.71 -10.78
CA ALA A 32 1.21 -19.52 -10.32
C ALA A 32 1.25 -18.71 -9.02
N ALA A 33 0.57 -17.57 -9.01
CA ALA A 33 0.40 -16.84 -7.77
C ALA A 33 -0.37 -17.73 -6.78
N PRO A 34 -0.01 -17.73 -5.48
CA PRO A 34 -0.82 -18.44 -4.49
C PRO A 34 -2.24 -17.90 -4.51
N ASP A 35 -3.19 -18.76 -4.18
CA ASP A 35 -4.59 -18.34 -4.04
C ASP A 35 -4.72 -17.19 -3.05
N TRP A 36 -5.73 -16.35 -3.27
CA TRP A 36 -6.03 -15.25 -2.37
C TRP A 36 -6.22 -15.78 -0.94
N PRO A 37 -5.55 -15.22 0.08
CA PRO A 37 -5.68 -15.70 1.44
C PRO A 37 -7.12 -15.52 1.96
N ALA A 38 -7.61 -16.44 2.76
CA ALA A 38 -8.93 -16.38 3.37
C ALA A 38 -9.12 -15.14 4.26
N SER A 39 -8.03 -14.55 4.75
CA SER A 39 -8.03 -13.26 5.47
C SER A 39 -6.78 -12.46 5.12
N ILE A 40 -6.94 -11.16 4.96
CA ILE A 40 -5.85 -10.22 4.73
C ILE A 40 -5.35 -9.69 6.07
N SER A 41 -4.04 -9.68 6.26
CA SER A 41 -3.42 -9.22 7.51
C SER A 41 -3.69 -7.75 7.83
N GLY A 42 -3.84 -6.90 6.81
CA GLY A 42 -4.19 -5.48 6.95
C GLY A 42 -4.12 -4.75 5.64
N PHE A 43 -4.79 -3.61 5.58
CA PHE A 43 -4.73 -2.69 4.45
C PHE A 43 -4.15 -1.34 4.85
N ALA A 44 -3.40 -0.73 3.94
CA ALA A 44 -3.15 0.69 3.96
C ALA A 44 -4.41 1.40 3.46
N TYR A 45 -4.95 2.32 4.26
CA TYR A 45 -6.21 3.00 3.99
C TYR A 45 -6.01 4.50 3.91
N SER A 46 -6.43 5.07 2.80
CA SER A 46 -6.53 6.49 2.55
C SER A 46 -7.97 6.79 2.14
N PRO A 47 -8.72 7.66 2.85
CA PRO A 47 -10.16 7.79 2.70
C PRO A 47 -10.60 8.66 1.52
N PHE A 48 -9.67 9.24 0.77
CA PHE A 48 -9.97 10.22 -0.27
C PHE A 48 -10.60 9.58 -1.51
N ARG A 49 -11.71 10.16 -1.94
CA ARG A 49 -12.45 9.80 -3.13
C ARG A 49 -12.21 10.82 -4.25
N TYR A 50 -12.72 10.54 -5.44
CA TYR A 50 -12.64 11.47 -6.57
C TYR A 50 -13.17 12.87 -6.20
N GLY A 51 -12.38 13.90 -6.49
CA GLY A 51 -12.71 15.30 -6.16
C GLY A 51 -12.31 15.74 -4.75
N GLN A 52 -11.86 14.84 -3.89
CA GLN A 52 -11.33 15.16 -2.55
C GLN A 52 -9.81 15.29 -2.60
N ASP A 53 -9.25 16.25 -1.85
CA ASP A 53 -7.82 16.56 -1.91
C ASP A 53 -7.37 17.17 -0.58
N PRO A 54 -6.47 16.52 0.17
CA PRO A 54 -5.97 17.03 1.45
C PRO A 54 -5.17 18.32 1.34
N VAL A 55 -4.60 18.62 0.15
CA VAL A 55 -3.86 19.87 -0.10
C VAL A 55 -4.82 21.07 -0.20
N LYS A 56 -6.04 20.82 -0.65
CA LYS A 56 -7.11 21.83 -0.76
C LYS A 56 -8.07 21.83 0.43
N ASP A 57 -7.74 21.07 1.47
CA ASP A 57 -8.60 20.87 2.65
C ASP A 57 -10.01 20.33 2.30
N ILE A 58 -10.12 19.55 1.21
CA ILE A 58 -11.35 18.87 0.81
C ILE A 58 -11.29 17.43 1.32
N TYR A 59 -11.88 17.19 2.48
CA TYR A 59 -11.85 15.91 3.17
C TYR A 59 -13.13 15.09 2.92
N PRO A 60 -13.04 13.74 3.01
CA PRO A 60 -14.23 12.88 3.06
C PRO A 60 -15.05 13.18 4.31
N THR A 61 -16.33 12.87 4.25
CA THR A 61 -17.22 12.88 5.41
C THR A 61 -16.99 11.65 6.30
N GLU A 62 -17.42 11.72 7.58
CA GLU A 62 -17.39 10.54 8.46
C GLU A 62 -18.22 9.38 7.91
N GLU A 63 -19.33 9.67 7.23
CA GLU A 63 -20.18 8.64 6.63
C GLU A 63 -19.45 7.91 5.47
N GLU A 64 -18.72 8.62 4.64
CA GLU A 64 -17.90 8.02 3.58
C GLU A 64 -16.80 7.13 4.17
N ILE A 65 -16.13 7.59 5.23
CA ILE A 65 -15.15 6.80 5.97
C ILE A 65 -15.78 5.54 6.55
N ARG A 66 -16.97 5.66 7.14
CA ARG A 66 -17.71 4.53 7.71
C ARG A 66 -18.07 3.48 6.65
N GLN A 67 -18.55 3.90 5.49
CA GLN A 67 -18.88 3.01 4.37
C GLN A 67 -17.66 2.21 3.92
N ASP A 68 -16.51 2.88 3.77
CA ASP A 68 -15.27 2.22 3.38
C ASP A 68 -14.81 1.22 4.44
N LEU A 69 -14.85 1.61 5.73
CA LEU A 69 -14.41 0.76 6.82
C LEU A 69 -15.35 -0.43 7.06
N VAL A 70 -16.65 -0.29 6.85
CA VAL A 70 -17.60 -1.41 6.86
C VAL A 70 -17.20 -2.44 5.80
N LEU A 71 -16.91 -2.00 4.58
CA LEU A 71 -16.45 -2.89 3.51
C LEU A 71 -15.12 -3.57 3.87
N LEU A 72 -14.13 -2.81 4.32
CA LEU A 72 -12.81 -3.34 4.70
C LEU A 72 -12.90 -4.32 5.88
N SER A 73 -13.79 -4.10 6.83
CA SER A 73 -13.94 -4.95 8.02
C SER A 73 -14.37 -6.38 7.70
N THR A 74 -14.93 -6.61 6.50
CA THR A 74 -15.27 -7.95 6.00
C THR A 74 -14.03 -8.75 5.56
N GLN A 75 -12.92 -8.06 5.24
CA GLN A 75 -11.72 -8.66 4.67
C GLN A 75 -10.53 -8.65 5.63
N THR A 76 -10.50 -7.69 6.56
CA THR A 76 -9.39 -7.53 7.51
C THR A 76 -9.85 -6.98 8.84
N LYS A 77 -9.03 -7.19 9.88
CA LYS A 77 -9.19 -6.56 11.20
C LYS A 77 -8.14 -5.50 11.48
N ARG A 78 -7.34 -5.12 10.49
CA ARG A 78 -6.25 -4.16 10.66
C ARG A 78 -6.19 -3.19 9.51
N ILE A 79 -6.02 -1.90 9.83
CA ILE A 79 -5.72 -0.86 8.83
C ILE A 79 -4.52 -0.03 9.27
N ARG A 80 -3.83 0.55 8.29
CA ARG A 80 -2.83 1.59 8.49
C ARG A 80 -3.32 2.89 7.87
N THR A 81 -3.28 3.98 8.64
CA THR A 81 -3.54 5.34 8.18
C THR A 81 -2.25 6.13 7.97
N TYR A 82 -2.35 7.36 7.47
CA TYR A 82 -1.17 8.18 7.14
C TYR A 82 -1.14 9.53 7.87
N SER A 83 -2.28 10.05 8.32
CA SER A 83 -2.42 11.37 8.95
C SER A 83 -3.64 11.39 9.87
N VAL A 84 -3.70 12.42 10.73
CA VAL A 84 -4.87 12.78 11.54
C VAL A 84 -5.49 14.12 11.12
N LYS A 85 -5.09 14.66 9.97
CA LYS A 85 -5.59 15.94 9.49
C LYS A 85 -7.06 15.83 9.05
N GLY A 86 -7.87 16.85 9.37
CA GLY A 86 -9.28 16.88 9.04
C GLY A 86 -10.07 15.69 9.62
N THR A 87 -10.98 15.13 8.82
CA THR A 87 -11.81 13.99 9.22
C THR A 87 -11.06 12.67 9.35
N GLN A 88 -9.79 12.59 8.91
CA GLN A 88 -8.96 11.40 9.12
C GLN A 88 -8.75 11.09 10.63
N ALA A 89 -8.85 12.09 11.49
CA ALA A 89 -8.81 11.92 12.94
C ALA A 89 -9.93 11.01 13.49
N GLU A 90 -11.04 10.86 12.77
CA GLU A 90 -12.18 10.03 13.17
C GLU A 90 -12.01 8.54 12.77
N ILE A 91 -11.06 8.24 11.89
CA ILE A 91 -10.83 6.87 11.42
C ILE A 91 -10.62 5.87 12.56
N PRO A 92 -9.78 6.13 13.59
CA PRO A 92 -9.59 5.18 14.67
C PRO A 92 -10.86 4.92 15.48
N ARG A 93 -11.66 5.94 15.74
CA ARG A 93 -12.94 5.78 16.44
C ARG A 93 -13.89 4.89 15.65
N ILE A 94 -14.11 5.21 14.37
CA ILE A 94 -15.01 4.44 13.50
C ILE A 94 -14.50 2.99 13.31
N ALA A 95 -13.19 2.82 13.12
CA ALA A 95 -12.59 1.49 13.04
C ALA A 95 -12.79 0.67 14.33
N GLY A 96 -12.70 1.32 15.49
CA GLY A 96 -12.93 0.69 16.80
C GLY A 96 -14.34 0.18 16.96
N GLU A 97 -15.35 0.91 16.49
CA GLU A 97 -16.76 0.49 16.48
C GLU A 97 -16.98 -0.79 15.63
N LEU A 98 -16.11 -1.00 14.63
CA LEU A 98 -16.14 -2.17 13.73
C LEU A 98 -15.19 -3.30 14.18
N GLY A 99 -14.59 -3.18 15.37
CA GLY A 99 -13.66 -4.17 15.92
C GLY A 99 -12.34 -4.26 15.15
N MET A 100 -11.91 -3.17 14.52
CA MET A 100 -10.65 -3.09 13.78
C MET A 100 -9.57 -2.39 14.61
N SER A 101 -8.33 -2.86 14.51
CA SER A 101 -7.14 -2.20 15.05
C SER A 101 -6.50 -1.27 13.99
N VAL A 102 -5.88 -0.21 14.47
CA VAL A 102 -5.28 0.84 13.63
C VAL A 102 -3.79 0.96 13.90
N THR A 103 -3.00 0.97 12.84
CA THR A 103 -1.64 1.54 12.84
C THR A 103 -1.77 2.99 12.39
N GLN A 104 -1.65 3.92 13.34
CA GLN A 104 -1.83 5.33 13.09
C GLN A 104 -0.58 5.95 12.48
N GLY A 105 -0.71 6.52 11.29
CA GLY A 105 0.32 7.36 10.69
C GLY A 105 0.24 8.80 11.17
N ILE A 106 1.40 9.43 11.34
CA ILE A 106 1.56 10.86 11.59
C ILE A 106 2.32 11.44 10.41
N TRP A 107 1.68 12.32 9.67
CA TRP A 107 2.28 12.91 8.48
C TRP A 107 3.24 14.02 8.83
N LEU A 108 4.49 13.91 8.38
CA LEU A 108 5.47 14.99 8.52
C LEU A 108 5.79 15.59 7.16
N SER A 109 5.69 16.91 7.06
CA SER A 109 6.04 17.72 5.90
C SER A 109 7.37 18.47 6.15
N ASN A 110 7.75 19.34 5.23
CA ASN A 110 8.87 20.28 5.41
C ASN A 110 8.45 21.59 6.11
N ILE A 111 7.21 21.70 6.58
CA ILE A 111 6.67 22.86 7.29
C ILE A 111 6.53 22.49 8.76
N GLU A 112 7.35 23.07 9.62
CA GLU A 112 7.43 22.74 11.05
C GLU A 112 6.10 23.03 11.77
N GLU A 113 5.46 24.15 11.50
CA GLU A 113 4.17 24.53 12.09
C GLU A 113 3.07 23.49 11.79
N ASP A 114 3.04 22.94 10.58
CA ASP A 114 2.09 21.88 10.20
C ASP A 114 2.39 20.57 10.92
N ASN A 115 3.68 20.27 11.11
CA ASN A 115 4.10 19.09 11.85
C ASN A 115 3.70 19.17 13.32
N ASP A 116 3.86 20.35 13.96
CA ASP A 116 3.45 20.55 15.34
C ASP A 116 1.95 20.36 15.53
N LYS A 117 1.12 20.90 14.62
CA LYS A 117 -0.33 20.69 14.62
C LYS A 117 -0.72 19.23 14.42
N GLU A 118 -0.09 18.54 13.46
CA GLU A 118 -0.33 17.14 13.20
C GLU A 118 0.05 16.27 14.40
N ILE A 119 1.20 16.52 15.03
CA ILE A 119 1.67 15.77 16.21
C ILE A 119 0.74 16.00 17.40
N ALA A 120 0.38 17.26 17.67
CA ALA A 120 -0.54 17.60 18.77
C ALA A 120 -1.88 16.88 18.60
N ARG A 121 -2.45 16.94 17.40
CA ARG A 121 -3.71 16.24 17.09
C ARG A 121 -3.57 14.72 17.18
N ALA A 122 -2.46 14.17 16.73
CA ALA A 122 -2.20 12.73 16.82
C ALA A 122 -2.16 12.25 18.27
N ILE A 123 -1.55 13.01 19.18
CA ILE A 123 -1.51 12.69 20.61
C ILE A 123 -2.94 12.63 21.18
N GLU A 124 -3.80 13.57 20.83
CA GLU A 124 -5.21 13.57 21.26
C GLU A 124 -5.94 12.31 20.77
N VAL A 125 -5.82 12.01 19.47
CA VAL A 125 -6.48 10.85 18.82
C VAL A 125 -5.99 9.53 19.43
N ILE A 126 -4.68 9.40 19.65
CA ILE A 126 -4.07 8.18 20.23
C ILE A 126 -4.57 7.98 21.66
N ASN A 127 -4.63 9.04 22.46
CA ASN A 127 -5.09 8.95 23.84
C ASN A 127 -6.59 8.62 23.95
N ALA A 128 -7.39 9.03 22.94
CA ALA A 128 -8.82 8.75 22.89
C ALA A 128 -9.17 7.36 22.32
N SER A 129 -8.25 6.69 21.63
CA SER A 129 -8.54 5.51 20.83
C SER A 129 -7.72 4.27 21.24
N ARG A 130 -8.34 3.37 22.02
CA ARG A 130 -7.67 2.15 22.55
C ARG A 130 -7.33 1.10 21.48
N ASN A 131 -7.90 1.21 20.28
CA ASN A 131 -7.66 0.30 19.16
C ASN A 131 -6.46 0.71 18.29
N ILE A 132 -5.79 1.80 18.59
CA ILE A 132 -4.50 2.15 17.99
C ILE A 132 -3.43 1.27 18.66
N THR A 133 -2.82 0.37 17.87
CA THR A 133 -1.85 -0.61 18.36
C THR A 133 -0.41 -0.26 18.02
N LEU A 134 -0.21 0.57 17.00
CA LEU A 134 1.09 1.06 16.54
C LEU A 134 0.96 2.50 16.05
N VAL A 135 2.07 3.22 16.14
CA VAL A 135 2.20 4.58 15.58
C VAL A 135 3.41 4.61 14.64
N VAL A 136 3.22 5.19 13.47
CA VAL A 136 4.28 5.39 12.47
C VAL A 136 4.44 6.89 12.25
N VAL A 137 5.59 7.42 12.66
CA VAL A 137 5.89 8.84 12.52
C VAL A 137 6.66 9.10 11.23
N GLY A 138 6.08 9.97 10.40
CA GLY A 138 6.59 10.27 9.07
C GLY A 138 6.23 9.21 8.03
N ASN A 139 6.00 9.66 6.80
CA ASN A 139 5.86 8.81 5.62
C ASN A 139 6.69 9.45 4.51
N GLU A 140 7.70 8.73 4.00
CA GLU A 140 8.65 9.22 2.99
C GLU A 140 9.36 10.54 3.37
N SER A 141 9.42 10.88 4.65
CA SER A 141 9.95 12.15 5.15
C SER A 141 11.42 12.38 4.77
N MET A 142 12.20 11.31 4.58
CA MET A 142 13.59 11.40 4.09
C MET A 142 13.69 11.74 2.59
N TYR A 143 12.66 11.39 1.82
CA TYR A 143 12.63 11.61 0.37
C TYR A 143 12.11 13.01 0.00
N ARG A 144 11.27 13.61 0.86
CA ARG A 144 10.60 14.90 0.64
C ARG A 144 11.32 16.10 1.24
N ARG A 145 12.64 16.03 1.40
CA ARG A 145 13.47 17.15 1.87
C ARG A 145 13.68 18.19 0.78
#